data_b6b1b533852a4395860905269c060dfe
#
_entry.id   b6b1b533852a4395860905269c060dfe
#
_cell.length_a   1.000
_cell.length_b   1.000
_cell.length_c   1.000
_cell.angle_alpha   90.00
_cell.angle_beta   90.00
_cell.angle_gamma   90.00
#
_symmetry.space_group_name_H-M   'P 1'
#
loop_
_entity.id
_entity.type
_entity.pdbx_description
1 polymer ?
#
loop_
_entity_poly.entity_id
_entity_poly.type
_entity_poly.pdbx_seq_one_letter_code
_entity_poly.pdbx_strand_id
1 'polypeptide(L)'
;MANYSEPSSSISFTSSHSCVTNNGSNVSSYSIMPEPRSNLEIISLNKLSSNLGSLLIQTELDSDPSYSDAVVVVQGNDVRVHRCILGARSKFFCDLFKEKKDCFDVDGKVKYIMSEILPYGNVGYDAFVVFLSYLYTGKMKSSPVEVSTCVHGGCPHDACRPAIMFAVELMYASVIFQVPELVSLFQRRLLNFIEKALVEDVIPIVLVAFHCELTHLLTQCVHRVARSDLDDVSLEKELPQQVSQNVKLLRRKSLDVEDQPLEKSEEDKLHEKRIRQIHKALDSDDVELVKLLLTESNITLDEANALHYAVSYCDPKVVKDLLGLNKGDVNRRNGRGYTVLHVAAMRKEPSIIVCLLSKQASVLDITRDGQNAVGICKRLTRPKDYNAKTEHGQEANKDRICIELLEREIMRNSMGGDVPMLSSVMADDLNMKLLHLENRVAFARLLFPTEAKLAMDLAIGSNGNLNEVDLNETPSAQHKRIISRIESLSKTVEMGRRFFPHCSEVLDKFMLDDLPDLFYLEKGTEEEQVIKRSRFVELKEDVQRAFTKDKAERPSILSHGVKNRSRKYS
;
A
#
# COMPACT_ATOMS: atom_id res chain seq x y z
N MET A 1 -13.14 -46.59 -35.81
CA MET A 1 -13.09 -45.82 -37.06
C MET A 1 -14.06 -44.67 -36.97
N ALA A 2 -13.54 -43.47 -36.80
CA ALA A 2 -14.01 -42.20 -37.31
C ALA A 2 -13.24 -41.10 -36.52
N ASN A 3 -12.27 -40.53 -37.22
CA ASN A 3 -11.49 -39.38 -36.79
C ASN A 3 -12.36 -38.12 -36.88
N TYR A 4 -12.34 -37.29 -35.84
CA TYR A 4 -12.71 -35.89 -35.96
C TYR A 4 -11.51 -35.03 -35.54
N SER A 5 -10.94 -34.35 -36.51
CA SER A 5 -9.90 -33.36 -36.39
C SER A 5 -10.53 -32.02 -35.99
N GLU A 6 -10.01 -31.40 -34.91
CA GLU A 6 -10.29 -30.01 -34.57
C GLU A 6 -9.36 -29.06 -35.36
N PRO A 7 -9.84 -27.91 -35.82
CA PRO A 7 -8.97 -26.87 -36.38
C PRO A 7 -8.47 -25.92 -35.27
N SER A 8 -7.19 -25.93 -35.05
CA SER A 8 -6.45 -24.94 -34.24
C SER A 8 -6.37 -23.61 -34.99
N SER A 9 -7.02 -22.56 -34.49
CA SER A 9 -6.84 -21.19 -34.95
C SER A 9 -5.85 -20.47 -34.02
N SER A 10 -4.63 -20.36 -34.47
CA SER A 10 -3.60 -19.51 -33.88
C SER A 10 -3.77 -18.06 -34.32
N ILE A 11 -4.07 -17.16 -33.38
CA ILE A 11 -4.05 -15.72 -33.61
C ILE A 11 -2.64 -15.21 -33.25
N SER A 12 -1.87 -14.87 -34.28
CA SER A 12 -0.57 -14.22 -34.14
C SER A 12 -0.71 -12.70 -34.14
N PHE A 13 -0.23 -12.05 -33.06
CA PHE A 13 -0.05 -10.60 -33.04
C PHE A 13 1.29 -10.25 -33.66
N THR A 14 1.28 -9.58 -34.82
CA THR A 14 2.47 -8.97 -35.40
C THR A 14 2.63 -7.53 -34.93
N SER A 15 3.74 -7.29 -34.25
CA SER A 15 4.23 -5.93 -33.92
C SER A 15 4.94 -5.36 -35.15
N SER A 16 4.47 -4.23 -35.66
CA SER A 16 5.10 -3.53 -36.79
C SER A 16 6.09 -2.48 -36.29
N HIS A 17 7.38 -2.76 -36.44
CA HIS A 17 8.44 -1.75 -36.44
C HIS A 17 8.66 -1.22 -37.85
N SER A 18 8.53 0.09 -38.01
CA SER A 18 8.85 0.81 -39.25
C SER A 18 10.35 1.11 -39.34
N CYS A 19 11.01 0.58 -40.33
CA CYS A 19 12.31 1.09 -40.81
C CYS A 19 12.15 1.65 -42.22
N VAL A 20 12.59 2.88 -42.40
CA VAL A 20 12.64 3.60 -43.68
C VAL A 20 13.93 3.25 -44.39
N THR A 21 13.87 2.76 -45.64
CA THR A 21 14.93 2.91 -46.63
C THR A 21 14.33 3.06 -48.04
N ASN A 22 14.74 4.12 -48.72
CA ASN A 22 14.45 4.42 -50.10
C ASN A 22 15.14 3.43 -51.05
N ASN A 23 14.47 2.97 -52.10
CA ASN A 23 14.84 3.19 -53.51
C ASN A 23 13.87 2.52 -54.49
N GLY A 24 13.60 3.19 -55.58
CA GLY A 24 12.53 3.00 -56.51
C GLY A 24 12.62 1.82 -57.46
N SER A 25 11.47 1.48 -57.97
CA SER A 25 11.15 1.34 -59.41
C SER A 25 9.70 0.82 -59.55
N ASN A 26 9.03 1.35 -60.57
CA ASN A 26 7.65 1.14 -60.95
C ASN A 26 7.27 -0.33 -61.20
N VAL A 27 6.18 -0.79 -60.56
CA VAL A 27 5.22 -1.72 -61.17
C VAL A 27 3.85 -1.43 -60.57
N SER A 28 2.92 -1.08 -61.44
CA SER A 28 1.50 -0.82 -61.14
C SER A 28 0.79 -2.11 -60.70
N SER A 29 0.47 -2.23 -59.41
CA SER A 29 -0.49 -3.20 -58.90
C SER A 29 -1.49 -2.43 -58.03
N TYR A 30 -2.76 -2.48 -58.40
CA TYR A 30 -3.88 -1.92 -57.66
C TYR A 30 -3.99 -2.65 -56.31
N SER A 31 -3.38 -2.13 -55.27
CA SER A 31 -3.67 -2.56 -53.89
C SER A 31 -4.94 -1.84 -53.43
N ILE A 32 -5.95 -2.63 -53.14
CA ILE A 32 -7.18 -2.16 -52.50
C ILE A 32 -6.78 -1.59 -51.15
N MET A 33 -6.77 -0.28 -51.02
CA MET A 33 -6.59 0.42 -49.75
C MET A 33 -7.77 0.08 -48.85
N PRO A 34 -7.55 -0.30 -47.54
CA PRO A 34 -8.67 -0.48 -46.62
C PRO A 34 -9.42 0.84 -46.49
N GLU A 35 -10.72 0.76 -46.63
CA GLU A 35 -11.63 1.91 -46.72
C GLU A 35 -11.48 2.88 -45.53
N PRO A 36 -11.53 4.22 -45.78
CA PRO A 36 -11.42 5.23 -44.72
C PRO A 36 -12.59 5.22 -43.70
N ARG A 37 -13.62 4.41 -43.91
CA ARG A 37 -14.79 4.28 -43.03
C ARG A 37 -14.45 3.74 -41.65
N SER A 38 -13.57 2.76 -41.52
CA SER A 38 -13.20 2.18 -40.22
C SER A 38 -12.50 3.19 -39.28
N ASN A 39 -11.74 4.14 -39.83
CA ASN A 39 -11.09 5.19 -39.03
C ASN A 39 -12.08 6.21 -38.47
N LEU A 40 -13.10 6.60 -39.24
CA LEU A 40 -14.13 7.54 -38.79
C LEU A 40 -15.01 6.97 -37.70
N GLU A 41 -15.36 5.70 -37.76
CA GLU A 41 -16.11 5.01 -36.71
C GLU A 41 -15.31 4.95 -35.40
N ILE A 42 -14.05 4.58 -35.45
CA ILE A 42 -13.16 4.54 -34.27
C ILE A 42 -13.01 5.93 -33.65
N ILE A 43 -12.81 6.97 -34.47
CA ILE A 43 -12.72 8.35 -34.00
C ILE A 43 -14.03 8.79 -33.35
N SER A 44 -15.17 8.48 -33.96
CA SER A 44 -16.50 8.82 -33.44
C SER A 44 -16.76 8.11 -32.10
N LEU A 45 -16.45 6.80 -32.00
CA LEU A 45 -16.59 6.02 -30.77
C LEU A 45 -15.66 6.53 -29.66
N ASN A 46 -14.42 6.87 -29.99
CA ASN A 46 -13.50 7.46 -29.03
C ASN A 46 -13.98 8.83 -28.52
N LYS A 47 -14.54 9.67 -29.38
CA LYS A 47 -15.13 10.96 -29.00
C LYS A 47 -16.36 10.76 -28.11
N LEU A 48 -17.26 9.81 -28.46
CA LEU A 48 -18.41 9.46 -27.63
C LEU A 48 -17.96 8.97 -26.25
N SER A 49 -17.00 8.04 -26.19
CA SER A 49 -16.43 7.54 -24.95
C SER A 49 -15.84 8.67 -24.09
N SER A 50 -15.12 9.62 -24.70
CA SER A 50 -14.57 10.77 -23.98
C SER A 50 -15.68 11.68 -23.43
N ASN A 51 -16.70 11.99 -24.24
CA ASN A 51 -17.83 12.83 -23.83
C ASN A 51 -18.64 12.18 -22.69
N LEU A 52 -18.89 10.85 -22.77
CA LEU A 52 -19.56 10.14 -21.70
C LEU A 52 -18.71 10.13 -20.40
N GLY A 53 -17.38 10.02 -20.52
CA GLY A 53 -16.47 10.15 -19.39
C GLY A 53 -16.52 11.52 -18.71
N SER A 54 -16.68 12.58 -19.49
CA SER A 54 -16.83 13.96 -18.98
C SER A 54 -18.12 14.14 -18.19
N LEU A 55 -19.22 13.47 -18.56
CA LEU A 55 -20.48 13.51 -17.80
C LEU A 55 -20.30 12.93 -16.38
N LEU A 56 -19.42 11.97 -16.20
CA LEU A 56 -19.14 11.39 -14.87
C LEU A 56 -18.35 12.37 -13.98
N ILE A 57 -17.46 13.17 -14.56
CA ILE A 57 -16.61 14.14 -13.84
C ILE A 57 -17.40 15.41 -13.49
N GLN A 58 -18.24 15.92 -14.41
CA GLN A 58 -19.04 17.14 -14.21
C GLN A 58 -20.02 17.02 -13.04
N THR A 59 -20.39 15.80 -12.62
CA THR A 59 -21.27 15.58 -11.47
C THR A 59 -20.62 15.97 -10.13
N GLU A 60 -19.30 16.15 -10.06
CA GLU A 60 -18.57 16.47 -8.83
C GLU A 60 -18.26 17.97 -8.66
N LEU A 61 -18.23 18.75 -9.75
CA LEU A 61 -17.66 20.11 -9.74
C LEU A 61 -18.65 21.26 -9.96
N ASP A 62 -19.84 21.02 -10.53
CA ASP A 62 -20.73 22.11 -10.94
C ASP A 62 -22.04 22.16 -10.14
N SER A 63 -22.37 23.37 -9.69
CA SER A 63 -23.66 23.78 -9.15
C SER A 63 -24.79 23.85 -10.20
N ASP A 64 -24.52 23.47 -11.44
CA ASP A 64 -25.50 23.43 -12.52
C ASP A 64 -26.31 22.11 -12.50
N PRO A 65 -27.60 22.11 -12.89
CA PRO A 65 -28.44 20.93 -12.85
C PRO A 65 -27.83 19.82 -13.72
N SER A 66 -27.08 18.92 -13.05
CA SER A 66 -26.49 17.78 -13.73
C SER A 66 -27.59 16.94 -14.39
N TYR A 67 -27.39 16.49 -15.63
CA TYR A 67 -28.30 15.59 -16.34
C TYR A 67 -28.50 14.23 -15.65
N SER A 68 -27.85 14.00 -14.49
CA SER A 68 -28.02 12.79 -13.68
C SER A 68 -29.45 12.67 -13.17
N ASP A 69 -30.02 11.48 -13.29
CA ASP A 69 -31.40 11.16 -12.91
C ASP A 69 -31.50 10.20 -11.73
N ALA A 70 -30.36 9.81 -11.15
CA ALA A 70 -30.28 8.98 -9.93
C ALA A 70 -28.97 9.24 -9.15
N VAL A 71 -29.01 8.84 -7.88
CA VAL A 71 -27.85 8.89 -6.97
C VAL A 71 -27.61 7.51 -6.37
N VAL A 72 -26.37 7.06 -6.38
CA VAL A 72 -25.93 5.85 -5.68
C VAL A 72 -25.05 6.25 -4.49
N VAL A 73 -25.45 5.88 -3.30
CA VAL A 73 -24.70 6.18 -2.07
C VAL A 73 -23.71 5.07 -1.77
N VAL A 74 -22.43 5.41 -1.76
CA VAL A 74 -21.33 4.48 -1.52
C VAL A 74 -20.50 4.98 -0.35
N GLN A 75 -20.48 4.26 0.75
CA GLN A 75 -19.75 4.64 1.97
C GLN A 75 -20.08 6.08 2.45
N GLY A 76 -21.35 6.47 2.35
CA GLY A 76 -21.81 7.81 2.74
C GLY A 76 -21.59 8.91 1.68
N ASN A 77 -20.90 8.60 0.57
CA ASN A 77 -20.69 9.55 -0.53
C ASN A 77 -21.77 9.38 -1.60
N ASP A 78 -22.38 10.48 -2.01
CA ASP A 78 -23.39 10.52 -3.06
C ASP A 78 -22.70 10.52 -4.44
N VAL A 79 -22.91 9.48 -5.23
CA VAL A 79 -22.41 9.35 -6.60
C VAL A 79 -23.58 9.55 -7.56
N ARG A 80 -23.58 10.65 -8.29
CA ARG A 80 -24.61 10.96 -9.29
C ARG A 80 -24.41 10.12 -10.56
N VAL A 81 -25.47 9.49 -11.05
CA VAL A 81 -25.41 8.56 -12.18
C VAL A 81 -26.54 8.79 -13.17
N HIS A 82 -26.41 8.22 -14.37
CA HIS A 82 -27.41 8.25 -15.42
C HIS A 82 -27.95 6.84 -15.62
N ARG A 83 -29.22 6.63 -15.27
CA ARG A 83 -29.86 5.29 -15.34
C ARG A 83 -29.83 4.69 -16.75
N CYS A 84 -30.01 5.53 -17.78
CA CYS A 84 -29.96 5.06 -19.16
C CYS A 84 -28.60 4.46 -19.56
N ILE A 85 -27.48 5.06 -19.08
CA ILE A 85 -26.12 4.57 -19.36
C ILE A 85 -25.88 3.26 -18.60
N LEU A 86 -26.18 3.24 -17.30
CA LEU A 86 -25.97 2.04 -16.50
C LEU A 86 -26.85 0.88 -16.97
N GLY A 87 -28.12 1.13 -17.24
CA GLY A 87 -29.06 0.11 -17.74
C GLY A 87 -28.71 -0.42 -19.13
N ALA A 88 -28.10 0.40 -19.99
CA ALA A 88 -27.62 -0.04 -21.31
C ALA A 88 -26.37 -0.94 -21.21
N ARG A 89 -25.57 -0.81 -20.14
CA ARG A 89 -24.30 -1.51 -19.95
C ARG A 89 -24.38 -2.71 -19.01
N SER A 90 -25.42 -2.77 -18.18
CA SER A 90 -25.60 -3.79 -17.14
C SER A 90 -27.07 -4.20 -17.04
N LYS A 91 -27.32 -5.49 -17.20
CA LYS A 91 -28.67 -6.05 -17.02
C LYS A 91 -29.15 -5.87 -15.59
N PHE A 92 -28.27 -6.01 -14.61
CA PHE A 92 -28.58 -5.79 -13.20
C PHE A 92 -29.17 -4.37 -12.96
N PHE A 93 -28.49 -3.33 -13.46
CA PHE A 93 -28.98 -1.96 -13.32
C PHE A 93 -30.26 -1.72 -14.14
N CYS A 94 -30.37 -2.34 -15.31
CA CYS A 94 -31.61 -2.28 -16.11
C CYS A 94 -32.81 -2.82 -15.32
N ASP A 95 -32.63 -3.92 -14.61
CA ASP A 95 -33.72 -4.55 -13.84
C ASP A 95 -33.96 -3.78 -12.53
N LEU A 96 -32.92 -3.34 -11.83
CA LEU A 96 -33.02 -2.50 -10.62
C LEU A 96 -33.81 -1.21 -10.86
N PHE A 97 -33.62 -0.56 -12.00
CA PHE A 97 -34.27 0.71 -12.32
C PHE A 97 -35.72 0.57 -12.78
N LYS A 98 -36.19 -0.63 -13.07
CA LYS A 98 -37.61 -0.92 -13.34
C LYS A 98 -38.42 -0.96 -12.05
N GLU A 99 -37.80 -1.27 -10.92
CA GLU A 99 -38.46 -1.28 -9.62
C GLU A 99 -38.73 0.14 -9.16
N LYS A 100 -39.96 0.40 -8.68
CA LYS A 100 -40.29 1.71 -8.08
C LYS A 100 -39.61 1.81 -6.73
N LYS A 101 -38.78 2.83 -6.54
CA LYS A 101 -38.22 3.19 -5.23
C LYS A 101 -38.81 4.51 -4.75
N ASP A 102 -39.16 4.55 -3.46
CA ASP A 102 -39.77 5.71 -2.81
C ASP A 102 -38.73 6.60 -2.10
N CYS A 103 -37.43 6.31 -2.28
CA CYS A 103 -36.35 7.07 -1.64
C CYS A 103 -35.77 8.08 -2.63
N PHE A 104 -35.85 9.36 -2.29
CA PHE A 104 -35.38 10.47 -3.12
C PHE A 104 -34.32 11.28 -2.36
N ASP A 105 -33.42 11.92 -3.10
CA ASP A 105 -32.49 12.91 -2.55
C ASP A 105 -33.17 14.29 -2.39
N VAL A 106 -32.39 15.29 -1.96
CA VAL A 106 -32.85 16.67 -1.77
C VAL A 106 -33.33 17.29 -3.09
N ASP A 107 -32.78 16.86 -4.22
CA ASP A 107 -33.10 17.34 -5.57
C ASP A 107 -34.24 16.54 -6.22
N GLY A 108 -34.88 15.62 -5.49
CA GLY A 108 -35.97 14.77 -5.99
C GLY A 108 -35.50 13.63 -6.92
N LYS A 109 -34.22 13.29 -6.95
CA LYS A 109 -33.66 12.17 -7.71
C LYS A 109 -33.77 10.89 -6.93
N VAL A 110 -33.96 9.76 -7.64
CA VAL A 110 -34.07 8.45 -7.00
C VAL A 110 -32.73 8.07 -6.37
N LYS A 111 -32.76 7.71 -5.09
CA LYS A 111 -31.58 7.35 -4.30
C LYS A 111 -31.47 5.84 -4.11
N TYR A 112 -30.30 5.29 -4.38
CA TYR A 112 -29.95 3.88 -4.21
C TYR A 112 -28.80 3.74 -3.22
N ILE A 113 -28.98 2.97 -2.15
CA ILE A 113 -27.94 2.75 -1.14
C ILE A 113 -27.17 1.47 -1.50
N MET A 114 -25.85 1.57 -1.67
CA MET A 114 -25.02 0.45 -2.10
C MET A 114 -25.14 -0.78 -1.20
N SER A 115 -25.17 -0.61 0.11
CA SER A 115 -25.34 -1.70 1.08
C SER A 115 -26.68 -2.44 0.98
N GLU A 116 -27.72 -1.81 0.41
CA GLU A 116 -29.02 -2.44 0.19
C GLU A 116 -29.09 -3.16 -1.16
N ILE A 117 -28.24 -2.76 -2.11
CA ILE A 117 -28.16 -3.32 -3.45
C ILE A 117 -27.32 -4.60 -3.46
N LEU A 118 -26.28 -4.65 -2.63
CA LEU A 118 -25.34 -5.77 -2.57
C LEU A 118 -25.88 -6.88 -1.66
N PRO A 119 -25.93 -8.16 -2.10
CA PRO A 119 -26.43 -9.27 -1.29
C PRO A 119 -25.48 -9.62 -0.12
N TYR A 120 -24.19 -9.38 -0.28
CA TYR A 120 -23.13 -9.59 0.71
C TYR A 120 -21.90 -8.79 0.31
N GLY A 121 -20.96 -8.61 1.23
CA GLY A 121 -19.72 -7.87 0.96
C GLY A 121 -19.91 -6.36 0.82
N ASN A 122 -18.87 -5.69 0.38
CA ASN A 122 -18.83 -4.24 0.20
C ASN A 122 -18.05 -3.87 -1.06
N VAL A 123 -18.46 -2.80 -1.73
CA VAL A 123 -17.73 -2.14 -2.83
C VAL A 123 -17.42 -0.74 -2.37
N GLY A 124 -16.13 -0.42 -2.25
CA GLY A 124 -15.69 0.90 -1.83
C GLY A 124 -15.92 1.98 -2.90
N TYR A 125 -15.93 3.23 -2.46
CA TYR A 125 -16.15 4.38 -3.34
C TYR A 125 -15.18 4.40 -4.52
N ASP A 126 -13.89 4.26 -4.27
CA ASP A 126 -12.86 4.32 -5.34
C ASP A 126 -13.01 3.18 -6.36
N ALA A 127 -13.33 1.97 -5.90
CA ALA A 127 -13.58 0.84 -6.77
C ALA A 127 -14.85 1.06 -7.61
N PHE A 128 -15.91 1.59 -7.01
CA PHE A 128 -17.14 1.91 -7.73
C PHE A 128 -16.95 2.99 -8.78
N VAL A 129 -16.19 4.06 -8.49
CA VAL A 129 -15.87 5.12 -9.46
C VAL A 129 -15.08 4.57 -10.66
N VAL A 130 -14.09 3.69 -10.41
CA VAL A 130 -13.34 3.03 -11.50
C VAL A 130 -14.25 2.11 -12.32
N PHE A 131 -15.14 1.36 -11.66
CA PHE A 131 -16.14 0.53 -12.32
C PHE A 131 -17.11 1.37 -13.17
N LEU A 132 -17.66 2.46 -12.64
CA LEU A 132 -18.51 3.40 -13.38
C LEU A 132 -17.79 3.99 -14.58
N SER A 133 -16.53 4.40 -14.42
CA SER A 133 -15.73 4.91 -15.52
C SER A 133 -15.68 3.93 -16.71
N TYR A 134 -15.59 2.62 -16.41
CA TYR A 134 -15.68 1.60 -17.46
C TYR A 134 -17.06 1.53 -18.08
N LEU A 135 -18.15 1.56 -17.30
CA LEU A 135 -19.50 1.54 -17.85
C LEU A 135 -19.77 2.72 -18.79
N TYR A 136 -19.26 3.89 -18.47
CA TYR A 136 -19.44 5.09 -19.28
C TYR A 136 -18.54 5.11 -20.53
N THR A 137 -17.29 4.71 -20.39
CA THR A 137 -16.28 4.90 -21.43
C THR A 137 -15.94 3.65 -22.22
N GLY A 138 -16.25 2.47 -21.72
CA GLY A 138 -15.76 1.19 -22.25
C GLY A 138 -14.24 0.99 -22.04
N LYS A 139 -13.56 1.92 -21.36
CA LYS A 139 -12.10 1.86 -21.12
C LYS A 139 -11.82 1.67 -19.64
N MET A 140 -10.95 0.72 -19.32
CA MET A 140 -10.54 0.50 -17.94
C MET A 140 -9.49 1.56 -17.55
N LYS A 141 -9.78 2.35 -16.53
CA LYS A 141 -8.81 3.25 -15.92
C LYS A 141 -7.78 2.46 -15.10
N SER A 142 -6.56 2.99 -15.00
CA SER A 142 -5.57 2.48 -14.05
C SER A 142 -6.10 2.57 -12.62
N SER A 143 -5.76 1.57 -11.80
CA SER A 143 -6.11 1.59 -10.38
C SER A 143 -5.43 2.79 -9.69
N PRO A 144 -6.15 3.62 -8.90
CA PRO A 144 -5.54 4.73 -8.18
C PRO A 144 -4.47 4.21 -7.20
N VAL A 145 -3.31 4.84 -7.19
CA VAL A 145 -2.16 4.44 -6.35
C VAL A 145 -2.52 4.49 -4.87
N GLU A 146 -3.29 5.49 -4.46
CA GLU A 146 -3.68 5.74 -3.06
C GLU A 146 -4.47 4.60 -2.42
N VAL A 147 -5.16 3.78 -3.22
CA VAL A 147 -6.00 2.66 -2.74
C VAL A 147 -5.54 1.29 -3.22
N SER A 148 -4.70 1.22 -4.25
CA SER A 148 -4.23 -0.04 -4.84
C SER A 148 -2.77 -0.36 -4.55
N THR A 149 -2.08 0.44 -3.72
CA THR A 149 -0.73 0.18 -3.25
C THR A 149 -0.68 0.19 -1.71
N CYS A 150 0.45 -0.19 -1.13
CA CYS A 150 0.68 -0.11 0.31
C CYS A 150 1.72 0.98 0.63
N VAL A 151 1.79 1.41 1.90
CA VAL A 151 2.77 2.41 2.35
C VAL A 151 4.17 1.84 2.64
N HIS A 152 4.42 0.57 2.33
CA HIS A 152 5.71 -0.06 2.50
C HIS A 152 6.65 0.30 1.35
N GLY A 153 7.73 1.07 1.64
CA GLY A 153 8.63 1.64 0.62
C GLY A 153 9.39 0.61 -0.25
N GLY A 154 9.64 -0.60 0.27
CA GLY A 154 10.30 -1.68 -0.48
C GLY A 154 9.35 -2.65 -1.21
N CYS A 155 8.05 -2.37 -1.25
CA CYS A 155 7.08 -3.25 -1.89
C CYS A 155 6.98 -2.98 -3.40
N PRO A 156 7.09 -3.99 -4.28
CA PRO A 156 6.90 -3.81 -5.72
C PRO A 156 5.44 -3.56 -6.13
N HIS A 157 4.50 -3.66 -5.19
CA HIS A 157 3.06 -3.52 -5.36
C HIS A 157 2.40 -4.47 -6.38
N ASP A 158 3.10 -5.51 -6.79
CA ASP A 158 2.64 -6.50 -7.78
C ASP A 158 1.45 -7.33 -7.28
N ALA A 159 1.46 -7.68 -5.98
CA ALA A 159 0.44 -8.49 -5.33
C ALA A 159 0.37 -8.19 -3.83
N CYS A 160 0.54 -6.92 -3.43
CA CYS A 160 0.35 -6.51 -2.05
C CYS A 160 -1.12 -6.52 -1.66
N ARG A 161 -1.40 -6.59 -0.36
CA ARG A 161 -2.78 -6.65 0.17
C ARG A 161 -3.72 -5.58 -0.41
N PRO A 162 -3.35 -4.28 -0.47
CA PRO A 162 -4.22 -3.27 -1.09
C PRO A 162 -4.50 -3.52 -2.57
N ALA A 163 -3.51 -3.97 -3.36
CA ALA A 163 -3.72 -4.28 -4.78
C ALA A 163 -4.70 -5.44 -4.97
N ILE A 164 -4.59 -6.48 -4.12
CA ILE A 164 -5.49 -7.62 -4.11
C ILE A 164 -6.89 -7.19 -3.70
N MET A 165 -7.04 -6.47 -2.58
CA MET A 165 -8.34 -6.03 -2.08
C MET A 165 -9.08 -5.16 -3.09
N PHE A 166 -8.39 -4.23 -3.75
CA PHE A 166 -8.97 -3.39 -4.80
C PHE A 166 -9.44 -4.22 -6.01
N ALA A 167 -8.66 -5.22 -6.43
CA ALA A 167 -9.05 -6.12 -7.51
C ALA A 167 -10.21 -7.05 -7.11
N VAL A 168 -10.27 -7.48 -5.85
CA VAL A 168 -11.38 -8.27 -5.28
C VAL A 168 -12.69 -7.46 -5.27
N GLU A 169 -12.64 -6.19 -4.86
CA GLU A 169 -13.82 -5.30 -4.90
C GLU A 169 -14.32 -5.10 -6.34
N LEU A 170 -13.42 -4.87 -7.31
CA LEU A 170 -13.77 -4.73 -8.72
C LEU A 170 -14.30 -6.03 -9.32
N MET A 171 -13.73 -7.18 -8.93
CA MET A 171 -14.24 -8.50 -9.34
C MET A 171 -15.65 -8.72 -8.83
N TYR A 172 -15.87 -8.45 -7.54
CA TYR A 172 -17.17 -8.57 -6.90
C TYR A 172 -18.23 -7.66 -7.57
N ALA A 173 -17.90 -6.38 -7.77
CA ALA A 173 -18.77 -5.46 -8.50
C ALA A 173 -19.08 -5.95 -9.91
N SER A 174 -18.08 -6.49 -10.63
CA SER A 174 -18.26 -7.00 -11.99
C SER A 174 -19.22 -8.18 -12.07
N VAL A 175 -19.18 -9.08 -11.08
CA VAL A 175 -20.09 -10.24 -11.01
C VAL A 175 -21.50 -9.79 -10.64
N ILE A 176 -21.66 -9.04 -9.55
CA ILE A 176 -22.99 -8.61 -9.05
C ILE A 176 -23.69 -7.73 -10.09
N PHE A 177 -22.97 -6.78 -10.68
CA PHE A 177 -23.53 -5.89 -11.70
C PHE A 177 -23.55 -6.49 -13.11
N GLN A 178 -23.24 -7.78 -13.24
CA GLN A 178 -23.37 -8.57 -14.48
C GLN A 178 -22.64 -7.94 -15.68
N VAL A 179 -21.33 -7.69 -15.53
CA VAL A 179 -20.44 -7.17 -16.59
C VAL A 179 -19.39 -8.25 -16.93
N PRO A 180 -19.70 -9.23 -17.80
CA PRO A 180 -18.90 -10.44 -18.01
C PRO A 180 -17.47 -10.18 -18.54
N GLU A 181 -17.28 -9.14 -19.32
CA GLU A 181 -15.97 -8.75 -19.83
C GLU A 181 -15.02 -8.30 -18.68
N LEU A 182 -15.53 -7.61 -17.68
CA LEU A 182 -14.77 -7.27 -16.48
C LEU A 182 -14.54 -8.48 -15.59
N VAL A 183 -15.50 -9.37 -15.46
CA VAL A 183 -15.33 -10.66 -14.74
C VAL A 183 -14.13 -11.41 -15.31
N SER A 184 -14.07 -11.56 -16.64
CA SER A 184 -12.97 -12.25 -17.32
C SER A 184 -11.62 -11.54 -17.13
N LEU A 185 -11.61 -10.20 -17.09
CA LEU A 185 -10.42 -9.39 -16.87
C LEU A 185 -9.88 -9.57 -15.44
N PHE A 186 -10.74 -9.39 -14.43
CA PHE A 186 -10.33 -9.46 -13.04
C PHE A 186 -10.04 -10.89 -12.59
N GLN A 187 -10.72 -11.89 -13.14
CA GLN A 187 -10.38 -13.30 -12.89
C GLN A 187 -8.94 -13.61 -13.30
N ARG A 188 -8.52 -13.18 -14.49
CA ARG A 188 -7.12 -13.33 -14.94
C ARG A 188 -6.14 -12.57 -14.03
N ARG A 189 -6.50 -11.36 -13.62
CA ARG A 189 -5.66 -10.57 -12.71
C ARG A 189 -5.50 -11.23 -11.35
N LEU A 190 -6.59 -11.74 -10.77
CA LEU A 190 -6.56 -12.45 -9.48
C LEU A 190 -5.79 -13.78 -9.57
N LEU A 191 -5.90 -14.53 -10.67
CA LEU A 191 -5.07 -15.72 -10.90
C LEU A 191 -3.57 -15.39 -10.86
N ASN A 192 -3.15 -14.28 -11.47
CA ASN A 192 -1.75 -13.84 -11.41
C ASN A 192 -1.31 -13.46 -10.00
N PHE A 193 -2.23 -12.96 -9.16
CA PHE A 193 -1.91 -12.61 -7.77
C PHE A 193 -1.73 -13.83 -6.88
N ILE A 194 -2.47 -14.92 -7.09
CA ILE A 194 -2.43 -16.14 -6.26
C ILE A 194 -1.01 -16.69 -6.13
N GLU A 195 -0.23 -16.69 -7.21
CA GLU A 195 1.14 -17.23 -7.21
C GLU A 195 2.15 -16.31 -6.51
N LYS A 196 1.91 -14.99 -6.54
CA LYS A 196 2.83 -13.99 -6.00
C LYS A 196 2.50 -13.57 -4.56
N ALA A 197 1.26 -13.72 -4.17
CA ALA A 197 0.74 -13.25 -2.89
C ALA A 197 1.19 -14.13 -1.70
N LEU A 198 1.31 -13.51 -0.53
CA LEU A 198 1.37 -14.26 0.71
C LEU A 198 0.04 -14.99 0.94
N VAL A 199 0.10 -16.11 1.62
CA VAL A 199 -1.08 -16.99 1.77
C VAL A 199 -2.27 -16.28 2.43
N GLU A 200 -2.01 -15.44 3.42
CA GLU A 200 -3.03 -14.64 4.08
C GLU A 200 -3.73 -13.66 3.13
N ASP A 201 -3.00 -13.19 2.11
CA ASP A 201 -3.52 -12.27 1.11
C ASP A 201 -4.32 -13.02 0.01
N VAL A 202 -4.19 -14.35 -0.07
CA VAL A 202 -5.03 -15.18 -0.95
C VAL A 202 -6.43 -15.38 -0.37
N ILE A 203 -6.62 -15.33 0.95
CA ILE A 203 -7.91 -15.56 1.60
C ILE A 203 -9.05 -14.67 1.05
N PRO A 204 -8.89 -13.36 0.85
CA PRO A 204 -9.93 -12.55 0.20
C PRO A 204 -10.29 -12.99 -1.22
N ILE A 205 -9.30 -13.53 -1.95
CA ILE A 205 -9.54 -14.08 -3.30
C ILE A 205 -10.38 -15.35 -3.20
N VAL A 206 -10.09 -16.22 -2.19
CA VAL A 206 -10.91 -17.41 -1.91
C VAL A 206 -12.37 -17.01 -1.64
N LEU A 207 -12.56 -16.03 -0.76
CA LEU A 207 -13.90 -15.59 -0.35
C LEU A 207 -14.72 -15.05 -1.54
N VAL A 208 -14.15 -14.17 -2.34
CA VAL A 208 -14.86 -13.66 -3.52
C VAL A 208 -15.11 -14.76 -4.56
N ALA A 209 -14.15 -15.67 -4.76
CA ALA A 209 -14.32 -16.78 -5.68
C ALA A 209 -15.44 -17.74 -5.23
N PHE A 210 -15.54 -17.98 -3.92
CA PHE A 210 -16.60 -18.81 -3.33
C PHE A 210 -17.98 -18.15 -3.45
N HIS A 211 -18.11 -16.90 -3.00
CA HIS A 211 -19.39 -16.19 -3.01
C HIS A 211 -19.90 -15.85 -4.42
N CYS A 212 -18.99 -15.68 -5.37
CA CYS A 212 -19.33 -15.42 -6.77
C CYS A 212 -19.36 -16.69 -7.64
N GLU A 213 -19.25 -17.87 -7.05
CA GLU A 213 -19.29 -19.17 -7.74
C GLU A 213 -18.25 -19.32 -8.87
N LEU A 214 -17.09 -18.68 -8.72
CA LEU A 214 -16.02 -18.69 -9.72
C LEU A 214 -15.16 -19.96 -9.58
N THR A 215 -15.68 -21.09 -10.07
CA THR A 215 -15.14 -22.43 -9.84
C THR A 215 -13.66 -22.57 -10.19
N HIS A 216 -13.22 -22.04 -11.34
CA HIS A 216 -11.83 -22.12 -11.77
C HIS A 216 -10.90 -21.33 -10.81
N LEU A 217 -11.26 -20.09 -10.45
CA LEU A 217 -10.50 -19.26 -9.53
C LEU A 217 -10.44 -19.91 -8.14
N LEU A 218 -11.58 -20.41 -7.65
CA LEU A 218 -11.68 -21.09 -6.35
C LEU A 218 -10.77 -22.34 -6.30
N THR A 219 -10.76 -23.14 -7.35
CA THR A 219 -9.90 -24.34 -7.43
C THR A 219 -8.42 -23.97 -7.31
N GLN A 220 -7.95 -22.96 -8.04
CA GLN A 220 -6.55 -22.50 -7.94
C GLN A 220 -6.21 -21.96 -6.54
N CYS A 221 -7.11 -21.19 -5.94
CA CYS A 221 -6.95 -20.72 -4.56
C CYS A 221 -6.85 -21.89 -3.56
N VAL A 222 -7.74 -22.87 -3.66
CA VAL A 222 -7.76 -24.05 -2.78
C VAL A 222 -6.46 -24.84 -2.90
N HIS A 223 -5.95 -25.04 -4.11
CA HIS A 223 -4.66 -25.69 -4.34
C HIS A 223 -3.49 -24.87 -3.74
N ARG A 224 -3.50 -23.54 -3.86
CA ARG A 224 -2.46 -22.66 -3.28
C ARG A 224 -2.48 -22.75 -1.74
N VAL A 225 -3.67 -22.68 -1.13
CA VAL A 225 -3.84 -22.78 0.33
C VAL A 225 -3.51 -24.19 0.84
N ALA A 226 -3.85 -25.25 0.10
CA ALA A 226 -3.52 -26.61 0.49
C ALA A 226 -2.01 -26.87 0.59
N ARG A 227 -1.20 -26.23 -0.28
CA ARG A 227 0.27 -26.31 -0.27
C ARG A 227 0.94 -25.41 0.77
N SER A 228 0.17 -24.63 1.51
CA SER A 228 0.69 -23.69 2.49
C SER A 228 0.79 -24.30 3.89
N ASP A 229 1.50 -23.61 4.76
CA ASP A 229 1.64 -23.91 6.18
C ASP A 229 0.54 -23.31 7.08
N LEU A 230 -0.58 -22.85 6.48
CA LEU A 230 -1.69 -22.30 7.24
C LEU A 230 -2.31 -23.39 8.12
N ASP A 231 -2.41 -23.14 9.41
CA ASP A 231 -2.92 -24.10 10.38
C ASP A 231 -4.42 -24.37 10.23
N ASP A 232 -4.87 -25.51 10.72
CA ASP A 232 -6.26 -25.95 10.61
C ASP A 232 -7.24 -25.01 11.33
N VAL A 233 -6.78 -24.34 12.39
CA VAL A 233 -7.60 -23.39 13.16
C VAL A 233 -7.88 -22.14 12.32
N SER A 234 -6.84 -21.58 11.71
CA SER A 234 -6.99 -20.44 10.79
C SER A 234 -7.86 -20.78 9.59
N LEU A 235 -7.71 -22.00 9.03
CA LEU A 235 -8.58 -22.47 7.93
C LEU A 235 -10.07 -22.53 8.33
N GLU A 236 -10.37 -22.98 9.56
CA GLU A 236 -11.75 -23.07 10.06
C GLU A 236 -12.36 -21.71 10.39
N LYS A 237 -11.53 -20.75 10.83
CA LYS A 237 -11.97 -19.40 11.21
C LYS A 237 -12.15 -18.46 10.01
N GLU A 238 -11.27 -18.56 9.04
CA GLU A 238 -11.20 -17.56 7.96
C GLU A 238 -11.89 -18.01 6.66
N LEU A 239 -12.12 -19.32 6.49
CA LEU A 239 -12.70 -19.88 5.28
C LEU A 239 -14.10 -20.48 5.51
N PRO A 240 -14.97 -20.44 4.50
CA PRO A 240 -16.23 -21.20 4.52
C PRO A 240 -15.98 -22.69 4.76
N GLN A 241 -16.86 -23.34 5.52
CA GLN A 241 -16.69 -24.73 5.93
C GLN A 241 -16.42 -25.68 4.74
N GLN A 242 -17.10 -25.48 3.63
CA GLN A 242 -16.92 -26.30 2.41
C GLN A 242 -15.49 -26.16 1.85
N VAL A 243 -14.97 -24.94 1.82
CA VAL A 243 -13.61 -24.64 1.33
C VAL A 243 -12.56 -25.23 2.26
N SER A 244 -12.72 -25.03 3.58
CA SER A 244 -11.83 -25.57 4.60
C SER A 244 -11.75 -27.10 4.53
N GLN A 245 -12.89 -27.79 4.35
CA GLN A 245 -12.94 -29.24 4.16
C GLN A 245 -12.21 -29.67 2.88
N ASN A 246 -12.40 -28.96 1.76
CA ASN A 246 -11.71 -29.27 0.51
C ASN A 246 -10.19 -29.13 0.63
N VAL A 247 -9.71 -28.07 1.32
CA VAL A 247 -8.28 -27.88 1.59
C VAL A 247 -7.72 -29.06 2.42
N LYS A 248 -8.42 -29.46 3.49
CA LYS A 248 -8.02 -30.61 4.33
C LYS A 248 -7.99 -31.93 3.57
N LEU A 249 -8.97 -32.15 2.68
CA LEU A 249 -9.00 -33.34 1.81
C LEU A 249 -7.80 -33.37 0.86
N LEU A 250 -7.46 -32.24 0.25
CA LEU A 250 -6.30 -32.14 -0.66
C LEU A 250 -4.98 -32.39 0.10
N ARG A 251 -4.83 -31.82 1.30
CA ARG A 251 -3.66 -32.07 2.16
C ARG A 251 -3.49 -33.56 2.47
N ARG A 252 -4.58 -34.26 2.85
CA ARG A 252 -4.56 -35.70 3.11
C ARG A 252 -4.14 -36.49 1.88
N LYS A 253 -4.73 -36.21 0.71
CA LYS A 253 -4.36 -36.88 -0.54
C LYS A 253 -2.89 -36.69 -0.95
N SER A 254 -2.29 -35.55 -0.59
CA SER A 254 -0.87 -35.30 -0.84
C SER A 254 0.05 -36.08 0.09
N LEU A 255 -0.41 -36.41 1.31
CA LEU A 255 0.32 -37.22 2.29
C LEU A 255 0.22 -38.73 1.98
N ASP A 256 -0.90 -39.19 1.43
CA ASP A 256 -1.12 -40.61 1.08
C ASP A 256 -0.22 -41.13 -0.05
N VAL A 257 0.55 -40.24 -0.70
CA VAL A 257 1.46 -40.62 -1.81
C VAL A 257 2.89 -40.93 -1.32
N GLU A 258 3.28 -40.49 -0.11
CA GLU A 258 4.69 -40.59 0.33
C GLU A 258 4.97 -41.41 1.59
N ASP A 259 4.00 -41.71 2.50
CA ASP A 259 4.23 -42.59 3.64
C ASP A 259 2.93 -43.12 4.25
N GLN A 260 2.98 -44.32 4.83
CA GLN A 260 1.88 -44.90 5.57
C GLN A 260 1.41 -43.94 6.68
N PRO A 261 0.09 -43.75 6.89
CA PRO A 261 -0.42 -42.88 7.94
C PRO A 261 0.07 -43.41 9.30
N LEU A 262 1.01 -42.71 9.91
CA LEU A 262 1.24 -42.86 11.35
C LEU A 262 -0.08 -42.47 12.03
N GLU A 263 -0.81 -43.47 12.49
CA GLU A 263 -2.02 -43.24 13.30
C GLU A 263 -1.57 -42.40 14.52
N LYS A 264 -2.09 -41.14 14.57
CA LYS A 264 -1.90 -40.27 15.74
C LYS A 264 -2.28 -41.03 16.97
N SER A 265 -1.41 -41.04 17.98
CA SER A 265 -1.68 -41.71 19.24
C SER A 265 -2.99 -41.18 19.86
N GLU A 266 -3.64 -41.97 20.70
CA GLU A 266 -4.84 -41.54 21.44
C GLU A 266 -4.51 -40.34 22.36
N GLU A 267 -3.28 -40.23 22.82
CA GLU A 267 -2.78 -39.12 23.61
C GLU A 267 -2.70 -37.83 22.79
N ASP A 268 -2.22 -37.90 21.53
CA ASP A 268 -2.18 -36.75 20.62
C ASP A 268 -3.59 -36.24 20.28
N LYS A 269 -4.54 -37.15 20.05
CA LYS A 269 -5.95 -36.78 19.79
C LYS A 269 -6.58 -36.12 21.02
N LEU A 270 -6.26 -36.59 22.22
CA LEU A 270 -6.75 -36.01 23.47
C LEU A 270 -6.14 -34.63 23.71
N HIS A 271 -4.84 -34.48 23.44
CA HIS A 271 -4.12 -33.21 23.54
C HIS A 271 -4.72 -32.16 22.58
N GLU A 272 -4.92 -32.51 21.30
CA GLU A 272 -5.55 -31.66 20.33
C GLU A 272 -6.99 -31.26 20.73
N LYS A 273 -7.76 -32.18 21.28
CA LYS A 273 -9.11 -31.91 21.81
C LYS A 273 -9.08 -30.88 22.94
N ARG A 274 -8.13 -30.99 23.86
CA ARG A 274 -7.96 -30.04 24.98
C ARG A 274 -7.56 -28.64 24.49
N ILE A 275 -6.66 -28.53 23.50
CA ILE A 275 -6.30 -27.25 22.86
C ILE A 275 -7.55 -26.61 22.23
N ARG A 276 -8.36 -27.38 21.52
CA ARG A 276 -9.63 -26.88 20.94
C ARG A 276 -10.62 -26.40 22.01
N GLN A 277 -10.64 -27.04 23.20
CA GLN A 277 -11.47 -26.58 24.32
C GLN A 277 -10.97 -25.23 24.86
N ILE A 278 -9.65 -25.02 24.96
CA ILE A 278 -9.07 -23.72 25.34
C ILE A 278 -9.44 -22.64 24.33
N HIS A 279 -9.30 -22.90 23.02
CA HIS A 279 -9.69 -21.95 21.98
C HIS A 279 -11.19 -21.63 22.04
N LYS A 280 -12.04 -22.62 22.32
CA LYS A 280 -13.48 -22.41 22.46
C LYS A 280 -13.84 -21.58 23.70
N ALA A 281 -13.10 -21.74 24.80
CA ALA A 281 -13.26 -20.89 25.98
C ALA A 281 -12.85 -19.44 25.68
N LEU A 282 -11.77 -19.24 24.91
CA LEU A 282 -11.36 -17.93 24.41
C LEU A 282 -12.41 -17.28 23.50
N ASP A 283 -13.05 -18.06 22.62
CA ASP A 283 -14.17 -17.58 21.78
C ASP A 283 -15.39 -17.13 22.58
N SER A 284 -15.54 -17.63 23.79
CA SER A 284 -16.62 -17.26 24.71
C SER A 284 -16.21 -16.15 25.69
N ASP A 285 -15.03 -15.54 25.49
CA ASP A 285 -14.43 -14.51 26.35
C ASP A 285 -14.26 -14.94 27.83
N ASP A 286 -14.25 -16.26 28.10
CA ASP A 286 -14.19 -16.83 29.44
C ASP A 286 -12.73 -17.18 29.84
N VAL A 287 -12.01 -16.17 30.33
CA VAL A 287 -10.60 -16.32 30.78
C VAL A 287 -10.51 -17.20 32.05
N GLU A 288 -11.54 -17.24 32.91
CA GLU A 288 -11.55 -18.07 34.08
C GLU A 288 -11.63 -19.57 33.70
N LEU A 289 -12.47 -19.90 32.72
CA LEU A 289 -12.53 -21.25 32.17
C LEU A 289 -11.19 -21.64 31.52
N VAL A 290 -10.52 -20.71 30.83
CA VAL A 290 -9.16 -20.94 30.30
C VAL A 290 -8.19 -21.30 31.42
N LYS A 291 -8.19 -20.57 32.53
CA LYS A 291 -7.35 -20.88 33.72
C LYS A 291 -7.59 -22.28 34.26
N LEU A 292 -8.86 -22.66 34.38
CA LEU A 292 -9.24 -23.99 34.85
C LEU A 292 -8.75 -25.09 33.89
N LEU A 293 -9.00 -24.93 32.60
CA LEU A 293 -8.56 -25.88 31.58
C LEU A 293 -7.04 -26.03 31.52
N LEU A 294 -6.28 -24.95 31.71
CA LEU A 294 -4.81 -25.00 31.77
C LEU A 294 -4.33 -25.75 33.01
N THR A 295 -5.01 -25.59 34.16
CA THR A 295 -4.62 -26.31 35.41
C THR A 295 -5.01 -27.78 35.39
N GLU A 296 -6.15 -28.13 34.81
CA GLU A 296 -6.63 -29.51 34.72
C GLU A 296 -5.94 -30.33 33.63
N SER A 297 -5.57 -29.68 32.50
CA SER A 297 -5.05 -30.40 31.33
C SER A 297 -3.53 -30.53 31.30
N ASN A 298 -2.81 -29.87 32.19
CA ASN A 298 -1.35 -29.77 32.18
C ASN A 298 -0.77 -29.17 30.87
N ILE A 299 -1.61 -28.43 30.10
CA ILE A 299 -1.22 -27.76 28.85
C ILE A 299 -0.86 -26.32 29.20
N THR A 300 0.25 -25.82 28.64
CA THR A 300 0.66 -24.44 28.80
C THR A 300 -0.05 -23.52 27.78
N LEU A 301 -0.12 -22.22 28.09
CA LEU A 301 -0.61 -21.19 27.12
C LEU A 301 0.16 -21.24 25.80
N ASP A 302 1.44 -21.57 25.90
CA ASP A 302 2.36 -21.61 24.77
C ASP A 302 2.14 -22.84 23.87
N GLU A 303 1.87 -24.02 24.47
CA GLU A 303 1.54 -25.23 23.71
C GLU A 303 0.22 -25.10 22.98
N ALA A 304 -0.76 -24.45 23.61
CA ALA A 304 -2.04 -24.16 22.99
C ALA A 304 -1.98 -23.01 21.95
N ASN A 305 -0.86 -22.32 21.78
CA ASN A 305 -0.75 -21.07 21.04
C ASN A 305 -1.87 -20.06 21.41
N ALA A 306 -2.28 -20.06 22.67
CA ALA A 306 -3.45 -19.32 23.14
C ALA A 306 -3.33 -17.80 22.98
N LEU A 307 -2.10 -17.25 23.16
CA LEU A 307 -1.83 -15.83 22.92
C LEU A 307 -1.98 -15.46 21.43
N HIS A 308 -1.45 -16.27 20.52
CA HIS A 308 -1.60 -16.06 19.09
C HIS A 308 -3.07 -16.11 18.67
N TYR A 309 -3.80 -17.09 19.21
CA TYR A 309 -5.24 -17.24 18.96
C TYR A 309 -6.02 -16.04 19.47
N ALA A 310 -5.83 -15.65 20.73
CA ALA A 310 -6.53 -14.53 21.33
C ALA A 310 -6.26 -13.21 20.60
N VAL A 311 -5.01 -12.95 20.23
CA VAL A 311 -4.63 -11.75 19.46
C VAL A 311 -5.26 -11.75 18.07
N SER A 312 -5.42 -12.92 17.43
CA SER A 312 -6.05 -13.01 16.11
C SER A 312 -7.56 -12.76 16.15
N TYR A 313 -8.26 -13.36 17.14
CA TYR A 313 -9.71 -13.55 17.06
C TYR A 313 -10.52 -13.00 18.22
N CYS A 314 -9.92 -12.78 19.41
CA CYS A 314 -10.67 -12.37 20.60
C CYS A 314 -10.71 -10.85 20.81
N ASP A 315 -11.57 -10.38 21.73
CA ASP A 315 -11.63 -8.98 22.14
C ASP A 315 -10.30 -8.50 22.78
N PRO A 316 -9.88 -7.26 22.59
CA PRO A 316 -8.69 -6.71 23.25
C PRO A 316 -8.65 -6.85 24.76
N LYS A 317 -9.83 -6.91 25.43
CA LYS A 317 -9.92 -7.14 26.88
C LYS A 317 -9.46 -8.53 27.25
N VAL A 318 -9.91 -9.56 26.50
CA VAL A 318 -9.49 -10.96 26.70
C VAL A 318 -7.97 -11.09 26.53
N VAL A 319 -7.41 -10.45 25.52
CA VAL A 319 -5.95 -10.42 25.31
C VAL A 319 -5.23 -9.82 26.52
N LYS A 320 -5.73 -8.70 27.05
CA LYS A 320 -5.16 -8.03 28.22
C LYS A 320 -5.24 -8.92 29.46
N ASP A 321 -6.37 -9.58 29.70
CA ASP A 321 -6.58 -10.47 30.84
C ASP A 321 -5.70 -11.71 30.73
N LEU A 322 -5.57 -12.28 29.54
CA LEU A 322 -4.70 -13.41 29.27
C LEU A 322 -3.21 -13.06 29.48
N LEU A 323 -2.76 -11.90 29.02
CA LEU A 323 -1.42 -11.37 29.28
C LEU A 323 -1.20 -11.07 30.77
N GLY A 324 -2.26 -10.77 31.51
CA GLY A 324 -2.24 -10.58 32.98
C GLY A 324 -1.89 -11.84 33.75
N LEU A 325 -2.07 -13.02 33.19
CA LEU A 325 -1.72 -14.29 33.81
C LEU A 325 -0.20 -14.50 33.94
N ASN A 326 0.60 -13.80 33.11
CA ASN A 326 2.08 -13.92 33.07
C ASN A 326 2.60 -15.38 32.94
N LYS A 327 1.84 -16.24 32.27
CA LYS A 327 2.15 -17.68 32.11
C LYS A 327 2.59 -18.04 30.68
N GLY A 328 2.65 -17.09 29.74
CA GLY A 328 3.02 -17.31 28.34
C GLY A 328 4.20 -16.44 27.93
N ASP A 329 4.99 -16.96 26.98
CA ASP A 329 6.09 -16.21 26.36
C ASP A 329 5.54 -15.35 25.20
N VAL A 330 5.59 -14.02 25.38
CA VAL A 330 5.12 -13.03 24.42
C VAL A 330 5.95 -13.04 23.12
N ASN A 331 7.19 -13.51 23.18
CA ASN A 331 8.10 -13.56 22.04
C ASN A 331 8.15 -14.93 21.36
N ARG A 332 7.36 -15.90 21.86
CA ARG A 332 7.26 -17.21 21.23
C ARG A 332 6.75 -17.10 19.80
N ARG A 333 7.35 -17.90 18.92
CA ARG A 333 6.95 -18.03 17.53
C ARG A 333 5.97 -19.20 17.36
N ASN A 334 4.92 -18.97 16.59
CA ASN A 334 4.01 -20.05 16.18
C ASN A 334 4.67 -20.93 15.09
N GLY A 335 3.98 -21.99 14.64
CA GLY A 335 4.45 -22.90 13.60
C GLY A 335 4.86 -22.21 12.29
N ARG A 336 4.32 -21.03 12.01
CA ARG A 336 4.61 -20.20 10.83
C ARG A 336 5.78 -19.22 11.05
N GLY A 337 6.33 -19.15 12.25
CA GLY A 337 7.43 -18.25 12.61
C GLY A 337 6.99 -16.82 12.98
N TYR A 338 5.68 -16.59 13.20
CA TYR A 338 5.16 -15.30 13.66
C TYR A 338 5.18 -15.23 15.20
N THR A 339 5.66 -14.11 15.76
CA THR A 339 5.44 -13.78 17.17
C THR A 339 4.03 -13.22 17.35
N VAL A 340 3.58 -13.12 18.58
CA VAL A 340 2.28 -12.53 18.92
C VAL A 340 2.19 -11.06 18.43
N LEU A 341 3.31 -10.32 18.45
CA LEU A 341 3.36 -8.95 17.94
C LEU A 341 3.18 -8.86 16.42
N HIS A 342 3.72 -9.83 15.65
CA HIS A 342 3.46 -9.92 14.21
C HIS A 342 1.98 -10.12 13.91
N VAL A 343 1.31 -10.98 14.68
CA VAL A 343 -0.14 -11.23 14.56
C VAL A 343 -0.94 -9.98 14.93
N ALA A 344 -0.56 -9.26 15.99
CA ALA A 344 -1.17 -7.98 16.36
C ALA A 344 -1.03 -6.92 15.25
N ALA A 345 0.13 -6.88 14.60
CA ALA A 345 0.39 -6.02 13.46
C ALA A 345 -0.49 -6.34 12.25
N MET A 346 -0.78 -7.63 12.01
CA MET A 346 -1.74 -8.05 10.96
C MET A 346 -3.17 -7.60 11.27
N ARG A 347 -3.57 -7.66 12.53
CA ARG A 347 -4.90 -7.23 12.98
C ARG A 347 -5.09 -5.72 12.98
N LYS A 348 -3.99 -4.95 13.11
CA LYS A 348 -3.98 -3.48 13.15
C LYS A 348 -4.83 -2.90 14.30
N GLU A 349 -4.74 -3.49 15.49
CA GLU A 349 -5.44 -3.03 16.67
C GLU A 349 -4.47 -2.38 17.67
N PRO A 350 -4.49 -1.02 17.82
CA PRO A 350 -3.51 -0.29 18.63
C PRO A 350 -3.48 -0.71 20.10
N SER A 351 -4.65 -1.01 20.68
CA SER A 351 -4.78 -1.42 22.08
C SER A 351 -4.04 -2.72 22.39
N ILE A 352 -4.08 -3.69 21.47
CA ILE A 352 -3.35 -4.96 21.59
C ILE A 352 -1.85 -4.71 21.45
N ILE A 353 -1.42 -3.91 20.48
CA ILE A 353 0.00 -3.58 20.27
C ILE A 353 0.57 -2.93 21.54
N VAL A 354 -0.12 -1.94 22.12
CA VAL A 354 0.32 -1.29 23.37
C VAL A 354 0.43 -2.29 24.52
N CYS A 355 -0.55 -3.18 24.67
CA CYS A 355 -0.49 -4.23 25.70
C CYS A 355 0.72 -5.14 25.53
N LEU A 356 1.01 -5.59 24.32
CA LEU A 356 2.15 -6.47 24.02
C LEU A 356 3.49 -5.76 24.26
N LEU A 357 3.62 -4.50 23.82
CA LEU A 357 4.81 -3.69 24.06
C LEU A 357 5.05 -3.47 25.56
N SER A 358 4.00 -3.26 26.35
CA SER A 358 4.10 -3.14 27.82
C SER A 358 4.60 -4.44 28.49
N LYS A 359 4.46 -5.58 27.83
CA LYS A 359 4.95 -6.90 28.24
C LYS A 359 6.29 -7.27 27.58
N GLN A 360 7.01 -6.29 27.05
CA GLN A 360 8.33 -6.42 26.43
C GLN A 360 8.33 -7.32 25.16
N ALA A 361 7.26 -7.29 24.37
CA ALA A 361 7.26 -7.91 23.06
C ALA A 361 8.34 -7.27 22.17
N SER A 362 9.16 -8.10 21.53
CA SER A 362 10.26 -7.63 20.67
C SER A 362 9.75 -7.09 19.35
N VAL A 363 10.00 -5.81 19.06
CA VAL A 363 9.67 -5.16 17.77
C VAL A 363 10.70 -5.45 16.68
N LEU A 364 11.89 -5.93 17.07
CA LEU A 364 13.01 -6.21 16.16
C LEU A 364 12.93 -7.60 15.54
N ASP A 365 12.08 -8.48 16.09
CA ASP A 365 11.91 -9.82 15.55
C ASP A 365 11.40 -9.77 14.12
N ILE A 366 11.95 -10.66 13.29
CA ILE A 366 11.58 -10.80 11.88
C ILE A 366 10.90 -12.16 11.65
N THR A 367 9.94 -12.19 10.74
CA THR A 367 9.31 -13.43 10.25
C THR A 367 10.28 -14.23 9.37
N ARG A 368 9.88 -15.42 8.93
CA ARG A 368 10.64 -16.22 7.95
C ARG A 368 10.85 -15.46 6.63
N ASP A 369 9.92 -14.58 6.27
CA ASP A 369 9.97 -13.75 5.06
C ASP A 369 10.77 -12.44 5.27
N GLY A 370 11.46 -12.28 6.40
CA GLY A 370 12.27 -11.11 6.72
C GLY A 370 11.48 -9.85 7.08
N GLN A 371 10.18 -9.97 7.38
CA GLN A 371 9.31 -8.84 7.75
C GLN A 371 9.26 -8.65 9.26
N ASN A 372 9.43 -7.42 9.74
CA ASN A 372 9.13 -7.07 11.12
C ASN A 372 7.66 -6.60 11.27
N ALA A 373 7.21 -6.39 12.51
CA ALA A 373 5.84 -5.97 12.79
C ALA A 373 5.46 -4.64 12.09
N VAL A 374 6.37 -3.68 12.00
CA VAL A 374 6.16 -2.41 11.27
C VAL A 374 5.97 -2.65 9.78
N GLY A 375 6.85 -3.45 9.16
CA GLY A 375 6.77 -3.81 7.75
C GLY A 375 5.43 -4.47 7.41
N ILE A 376 4.95 -5.36 8.28
CA ILE A 376 3.63 -6.00 8.15
C ILE A 376 2.52 -4.95 8.18
N CYS A 377 2.48 -4.05 9.18
CA CYS A 377 1.48 -2.98 9.24
C CYS A 377 1.51 -2.11 7.98
N LYS A 378 2.69 -1.66 7.55
CA LYS A 378 2.86 -0.85 6.34
C LYS A 378 2.39 -1.57 5.08
N ARG A 379 2.67 -2.86 4.94
CA ARG A 379 2.23 -3.67 3.79
C ARG A 379 0.71 -3.83 3.72
N LEU A 380 0.04 -3.80 4.86
CA LEU A 380 -1.42 -3.94 4.96
C LEU A 380 -2.18 -2.61 4.91
N THR A 381 -1.48 -1.47 4.93
CA THR A 381 -2.10 -0.14 5.00
C THR A 381 -2.01 0.56 3.65
N ARG A 382 -3.14 1.11 3.17
CA ARG A 382 -3.20 1.93 1.95
C ARG A 382 -2.72 3.36 2.23
N PRO A 383 -2.10 4.07 1.27
CA PRO A 383 -1.75 5.48 1.42
C PRO A 383 -2.94 6.36 1.79
N LYS A 384 -4.12 6.10 1.21
CA LYS A 384 -5.36 6.80 1.55
C LYS A 384 -5.70 6.67 3.04
N ASP A 385 -5.62 5.46 3.60
CA ASP A 385 -5.95 5.20 5.02
C ASP A 385 -4.87 5.80 5.94
N TYR A 386 -3.60 5.70 5.57
CA TYR A 386 -2.49 6.27 6.34
C TYR A 386 -2.57 7.80 6.44
N ASN A 387 -2.94 8.46 5.33
CA ASN A 387 -3.03 9.93 5.24
C ASN A 387 -4.40 10.49 5.65
N ALA A 388 -5.38 9.62 5.97
CA ALA A 388 -6.70 10.08 6.40
C ALA A 388 -6.58 11.00 7.62
N LYS A 389 -7.10 12.22 7.49
CA LYS A 389 -7.16 13.21 8.59
C LYS A 389 -8.24 12.77 9.57
N THR A 390 -7.91 12.78 10.84
CA THR A 390 -8.90 12.57 11.91
C THR A 390 -9.63 13.89 12.11
N GLU A 391 -10.87 13.98 11.68
CA GLU A 391 -11.72 15.13 11.98
C GLU A 391 -12.16 15.07 13.46
N HIS A 392 -12.45 16.25 14.06
CA HIS A 392 -12.88 16.32 15.45
C HIS A 392 -14.17 15.51 15.66
N GLY A 393 -14.09 14.42 16.45
CA GLY A 393 -15.19 13.53 16.78
C GLY A 393 -15.23 12.19 16.02
N GLN A 394 -14.32 11.94 15.08
CA GLN A 394 -14.16 10.64 14.43
C GLN A 394 -13.18 9.74 15.18
N GLU A 395 -13.33 8.40 15.00
CA GLU A 395 -12.35 7.43 15.51
C GLU A 395 -10.94 7.76 15.00
N ALA A 396 -9.96 7.70 15.91
CA ALA A 396 -8.56 7.93 15.57
C ALA A 396 -8.12 6.97 14.44
N ASN A 397 -7.25 7.43 13.56
CA ASN A 397 -6.71 6.62 12.46
C ASN A 397 -5.89 5.44 13.00
N LYS A 398 -6.55 4.28 13.18
CA LYS A 398 -5.97 3.07 13.79
C LYS A 398 -4.73 2.58 13.04
N ASP A 399 -4.77 2.61 11.71
CA ASP A 399 -3.69 2.12 10.85
C ASP A 399 -2.41 2.94 11.06
N ARG A 400 -2.54 4.26 11.05
CA ARG A 400 -1.44 5.17 11.29
C ARG A 400 -0.88 5.03 12.72
N ILE A 401 -1.78 4.97 13.72
CA ILE A 401 -1.37 4.82 15.12
C ILE A 401 -0.58 3.52 15.34
N CYS A 402 -1.00 2.39 14.75
CA CYS A 402 -0.26 1.13 14.84
C CYS A 402 1.17 1.26 14.29
N ILE A 403 1.33 1.89 13.13
CA ILE A 403 2.64 2.10 12.52
C ILE A 403 3.49 3.02 13.41
N GLU A 404 2.96 4.16 13.85
CA GLU A 404 3.69 5.12 14.69
C GLU A 404 4.10 4.54 16.05
N LEU A 405 3.25 3.71 16.68
CA LEU A 405 3.57 3.04 17.95
C LEU A 405 4.76 2.08 17.78
N LEU A 406 4.72 1.26 16.74
CA LEU A 406 5.78 0.29 16.48
C LEU A 406 7.09 0.97 16.05
N GLU A 407 7.04 2.03 15.23
CA GLU A 407 8.22 2.82 14.85
C GLU A 407 8.86 3.50 16.05
N ARG A 408 8.05 4.10 16.93
CA ARG A 408 8.53 4.71 18.18
C ARG A 408 9.26 3.71 19.06
N GLU A 409 8.74 2.49 19.16
CA GLU A 409 9.37 1.44 19.96
C GLU A 409 10.68 0.94 19.34
N ILE A 410 10.77 0.85 18.00
CA ILE A 410 12.04 0.58 17.31
C ILE A 410 13.08 1.67 17.63
N MET A 411 12.68 2.95 17.55
CA MET A 411 13.57 4.07 17.87
C MET A 411 14.04 4.02 19.33
N ARG A 412 13.14 3.67 20.27
CA ARG A 412 13.50 3.53 21.68
C ARG A 412 14.52 2.43 21.90
N ASN A 413 14.36 1.29 21.26
CA ASN A 413 15.28 0.15 21.39
C ASN A 413 16.61 0.40 20.67
N SER A 414 16.63 1.22 19.62
CA SER A 414 17.87 1.60 18.91
C SER A 414 18.76 2.57 19.69
N MET A 415 18.18 3.34 20.63
CA MET A 415 18.93 4.29 21.46
C MET A 415 19.62 3.63 22.67
N GLY A 416 19.34 2.38 22.98
CA GLY A 416 19.71 1.69 24.23
C GLY A 416 20.78 0.60 24.14
N GLY A 417 21.36 0.27 22.98
CA GLY A 417 22.35 -0.81 22.92
C GLY A 417 23.00 -1.04 21.57
N ASP A 418 24.29 -1.30 21.58
CA ASP A 418 25.08 -1.82 20.46
C ASP A 418 24.49 -3.12 19.90
N VAL A 419 23.86 -3.07 18.72
CA VAL A 419 23.57 -4.28 17.95
C VAL A 419 23.76 -4.01 16.46
N PRO A 420 24.62 -4.78 15.78
CA PRO A 420 24.85 -4.68 14.36
C PRO A 420 23.89 -5.59 13.62
N MET A 421 22.79 -5.11 13.14
CA MET A 421 22.04 -5.69 12.01
C MET A 421 20.85 -4.77 11.67
N LEU A 422 21.15 -3.77 10.91
CA LEU A 422 20.18 -2.83 10.41
C LEU A 422 19.46 -3.37 9.20
N SER A 423 18.26 -3.78 9.41
CA SER A 423 17.28 -4.06 8.39
C SER A 423 16.86 -2.77 7.62
N SER A 424 16.20 -2.92 6.51
CA SER A 424 15.83 -1.89 5.52
C SER A 424 15.23 -0.59 6.08
N VAL A 425 14.62 -0.61 7.27
CA VAL A 425 14.00 0.57 7.91
C VAL A 425 15.04 1.63 8.29
N MET A 426 16.23 1.24 8.77
CA MET A 426 17.31 2.22 9.02
C MET A 426 17.95 2.69 7.72
N ALA A 427 17.94 1.89 6.65
CA ALA A 427 18.37 2.34 5.34
C ALA A 427 17.42 3.42 4.80
N ASP A 428 16.11 3.28 5.01
CA ASP A 428 15.11 4.28 4.61
C ASP A 428 15.23 5.57 5.43
N ASP A 429 15.45 5.48 6.75
CA ASP A 429 15.65 6.66 7.61
C ASP A 429 16.96 7.38 7.27
N LEU A 430 18.04 6.62 7.00
CA LEU A 430 19.30 7.19 6.54
C LEU A 430 19.16 7.83 5.15
N ASN A 431 18.41 7.22 4.24
CA ASN A 431 18.14 7.77 2.93
C ASN A 431 17.26 9.03 3.02
N MET A 432 16.24 9.04 3.89
CA MET A 432 15.42 10.23 4.15
C MET A 432 16.23 11.36 4.78
N LYS A 433 17.09 11.03 5.73
CA LYS A 433 18.02 12.01 6.34
C LYS A 433 19.03 12.54 5.32
N LEU A 434 19.56 11.66 4.48
CA LEU A 434 20.43 12.05 3.37
C LEU A 434 19.71 13.00 2.41
N LEU A 435 18.50 12.63 1.98
CA LEU A 435 17.67 13.43 1.07
C LEU A 435 17.34 14.81 1.68
N HIS A 436 16.97 14.85 2.96
CA HIS A 436 16.71 16.10 3.66
C HIS A 436 17.94 17.01 3.69
N LEU A 437 19.12 16.47 3.99
CA LEU A 437 20.37 17.23 4.01
C LEU A 437 20.80 17.67 2.61
N GLU A 438 20.65 16.81 1.61
CA GLU A 438 20.94 17.13 0.20
C GLU A 438 20.04 18.25 -0.31
N ASN A 439 18.73 18.16 -0.06
CA ASN A 439 17.77 19.21 -0.39
C ASN A 439 18.15 20.53 0.30
N ARG A 440 18.45 20.49 1.59
CA ARG A 440 18.87 21.69 2.35
C ARG A 440 20.11 22.34 1.75
N VAL A 441 21.14 21.56 1.43
CA VAL A 441 22.37 22.09 0.82
C VAL A 441 22.11 22.56 -0.63
N ALA A 442 21.25 21.89 -1.37
CA ALA A 442 20.84 22.32 -2.71
C ALA A 442 20.12 23.68 -2.68
N PHE A 443 19.19 23.87 -1.73
CA PHE A 443 18.53 25.16 -1.50
C PHE A 443 19.52 26.25 -1.09
N ALA A 444 20.43 25.94 -0.15
CA ALA A 444 21.47 26.89 0.22
C ALA A 444 22.33 27.32 -0.98
N ARG A 445 22.66 26.38 -1.89
CA ARG A 445 23.40 26.68 -3.12
C ARG A 445 22.59 27.51 -4.13
N LEU A 446 21.29 27.33 -4.17
CA LEU A 446 20.41 28.08 -5.05
C LEU A 446 20.21 29.52 -4.57
N LEU A 447 19.98 29.69 -3.27
CA LEU A 447 19.65 30.99 -2.66
C LEU A 447 20.90 31.79 -2.21
N PHE A 448 21.98 31.09 -1.86
CA PHE A 448 23.23 31.66 -1.32
C PHE A 448 24.47 30.99 -1.93
N PRO A 449 24.71 31.11 -3.24
CA PRO A 449 25.75 30.33 -3.93
C PRO A 449 27.16 30.56 -3.40
N THR A 450 27.48 31.76 -3.00
CA THR A 450 28.81 32.13 -2.45
C THR A 450 29.02 31.63 -1.02
N GLU A 451 28.01 31.74 -0.17
CA GLU A 451 28.00 31.35 1.23
C GLU A 451 27.96 29.83 1.38
N ALA A 452 27.12 29.19 0.57
CA ALA A 452 27.05 27.73 0.50
C ALA A 452 28.38 27.12 0.05
N LYS A 453 29.04 27.72 -0.96
CA LYS A 453 30.38 27.30 -1.40
C LYS A 453 31.40 27.47 -0.29
N LEU A 454 31.38 28.58 0.44
CA LEU A 454 32.29 28.83 1.56
C LEU A 454 32.08 27.82 2.70
N ALA A 455 30.83 27.53 3.05
CA ALA A 455 30.49 26.53 4.06
C ALA A 455 30.93 25.12 3.64
N MET A 456 30.79 24.77 2.37
CA MET A 456 31.30 23.51 1.82
C MET A 456 32.81 23.44 1.83
N ASP A 457 33.52 24.47 1.40
CA ASP A 457 34.99 24.54 1.41
C ASP A 457 35.57 24.42 2.83
N LEU A 458 34.89 24.99 3.81
CA LEU A 458 35.24 24.86 5.22
C LEU A 458 34.97 23.46 5.78
N ALA A 459 33.92 22.80 5.31
CA ALA A 459 33.56 21.44 5.71
C ALA A 459 34.46 20.36 5.06
N ILE A 460 34.92 20.58 3.83
CA ILE A 460 35.75 19.67 3.04
C ILE A 460 37.22 19.66 3.49
N GLY A 461 37.64 20.60 4.33
CA GLY A 461 39.04 20.76 4.78
C GLY A 461 39.67 19.54 5.47
N SER A 462 39.01 18.40 5.56
CA SER A 462 39.52 17.20 6.23
C SER A 462 39.28 15.84 5.57
N ASN A 463 38.62 15.70 4.41
CA ASN A 463 38.53 14.38 3.76
C ASN A 463 38.27 14.46 2.25
N GLY A 464 39.10 13.71 1.49
CA GLY A 464 39.14 13.71 0.04
C GLY A 464 38.03 12.91 -0.64
N ASN A 465 37.91 13.18 -1.92
CA ASN A 465 37.27 12.46 -3.04
C ASN A 465 36.23 11.35 -2.73
N LEU A 466 34.97 11.71 -2.92
CA LEU A 466 33.81 10.80 -2.88
C LEU A 466 33.06 10.79 -4.22
N ASN A 467 33.75 10.63 -5.34
CA ASN A 467 33.13 10.73 -6.68
C ASN A 467 33.14 9.46 -7.55
N GLU A 468 33.44 8.29 -7.01
CA GLU A 468 33.28 7.06 -7.78
C GLU A 468 32.13 6.22 -7.26
N VAL A 469 31.10 6.03 -8.10
CA VAL A 469 29.99 5.10 -7.88
C VAL A 469 30.41 3.78 -8.52
N ASP A 470 30.82 2.80 -7.70
CA ASP A 470 31.01 1.43 -8.15
C ASP A 470 29.66 0.70 -8.14
N LEU A 471 29.20 0.25 -9.30
CA LEU A 471 27.94 -0.48 -9.47
C LEU A 471 27.96 -1.89 -8.86
N ASN A 472 29.14 -2.39 -8.44
CA ASN A 472 29.33 -3.69 -7.80
C ASN A 472 29.58 -3.60 -6.29
N GLU A 473 29.25 -2.47 -5.68
CA GLU A 473 29.51 -2.21 -4.26
C GLU A 473 28.67 -3.14 -3.34
N THR A 474 29.31 -3.69 -2.33
CA THR A 474 28.59 -4.52 -1.34
C THR A 474 27.62 -3.66 -0.51
N PRO A 475 26.50 -4.22 -0.02
CA PRO A 475 25.53 -3.48 0.80
C PRO A 475 26.15 -2.78 2.01
N SER A 476 27.18 -3.36 2.61
CA SER A 476 27.93 -2.77 3.74
C SER A 476 28.78 -1.56 3.34
N ALA A 477 29.37 -1.59 2.14
CA ALA A 477 30.15 -0.47 1.60
C ALA A 477 29.23 0.70 1.21
N GLN A 478 28.10 0.40 0.59
CA GLN A 478 27.04 1.36 0.27
C GLN A 478 26.53 2.07 1.54
N HIS A 479 26.27 1.33 2.60
CA HIS A 479 25.84 1.87 3.90
C HIS A 479 26.88 2.82 4.51
N LYS A 480 28.15 2.42 4.53
CA LYS A 480 29.25 3.28 5.01
C LYS A 480 29.39 4.57 4.20
N ARG A 481 29.18 4.50 2.87
CA ARG A 481 29.21 5.66 1.99
C ARG A 481 28.06 6.63 2.30
N ILE A 482 26.84 6.12 2.53
CA ILE A 482 25.67 6.92 2.92
C ILE A 482 25.95 7.64 4.24
N ILE A 483 26.46 6.95 5.26
CA ILE A 483 26.83 7.55 6.56
C ILE A 483 27.88 8.64 6.39
N SER A 484 28.96 8.36 5.67
CA SER A 484 30.01 9.35 5.40
C SER A 484 29.49 10.58 4.66
N ARG A 485 28.54 10.38 3.73
CA ARG A 485 27.88 11.49 3.03
C ARG A 485 26.99 12.32 3.96
N ILE A 486 26.22 11.68 4.82
CA ILE A 486 25.40 12.34 5.85
C ILE A 486 26.27 13.16 6.80
N GLU A 487 27.40 12.61 7.26
CA GLU A 487 28.34 13.34 8.12
C GLU A 487 28.93 14.58 7.45
N SER A 488 29.35 14.43 6.18
CA SER A 488 29.87 15.56 5.40
C SER A 488 28.84 16.68 5.20
N LEU A 489 27.61 16.31 4.85
CA LEU A 489 26.52 17.26 4.66
C LEU A 489 26.09 17.89 6.00
N SER A 490 26.05 17.12 7.09
CA SER A 490 25.76 17.63 8.44
C SER A 490 26.79 18.66 8.89
N LYS A 491 28.08 18.42 8.65
CA LYS A 491 29.14 19.39 8.89
C LYS A 491 28.95 20.67 8.07
N THR A 492 28.56 20.53 6.81
CA THR A 492 28.28 21.69 5.94
C THR A 492 27.13 22.53 6.49
N VAL A 493 26.05 21.89 6.93
CA VAL A 493 24.88 22.54 7.55
C VAL A 493 25.27 23.23 8.86
N GLU A 494 26.09 22.56 9.69
CA GLU A 494 26.60 23.13 10.95
C GLU A 494 27.47 24.35 10.71
N MET A 495 28.36 24.31 9.72
CA MET A 495 29.13 25.48 9.30
C MET A 495 28.22 26.63 8.81
N GLY A 496 27.21 26.30 8.01
CA GLY A 496 26.21 27.27 7.59
C GLY A 496 25.48 27.92 8.77
N ARG A 497 25.01 27.16 9.74
CA ARG A 497 24.39 27.69 10.98
C ARG A 497 25.32 28.54 11.82
N ARG A 498 26.58 28.17 11.87
CA ARG A 498 27.58 28.91 12.66
C ARG A 498 27.98 30.25 12.05
N PHE A 499 28.14 30.29 10.73
CA PHE A 499 28.62 31.49 10.04
C PHE A 499 27.51 32.38 9.49
N PHE A 500 26.33 31.78 9.20
CA PHE A 500 25.17 32.43 8.62
C PHE A 500 23.88 32.05 9.37
N PRO A 501 23.74 32.42 10.67
CA PRO A 501 22.60 31.99 11.49
C PRO A 501 21.25 32.45 10.95
N HIS A 502 21.12 33.72 10.51
CA HIS A 502 19.87 34.25 9.99
C HIS A 502 19.46 33.60 8.66
N CYS A 503 20.42 33.39 7.77
CA CYS A 503 20.16 32.63 6.52
C CYS A 503 19.75 31.18 6.79
N SER A 504 20.37 30.54 7.80
CA SER A 504 20.02 29.18 8.20
C SER A 504 18.63 29.09 8.81
N GLU A 505 18.21 30.10 9.59
CA GLU A 505 16.86 30.18 10.17
C GLU A 505 15.78 30.32 9.08
N VAL A 506 16.02 31.16 8.07
CA VAL A 506 15.12 31.27 6.90
C VAL A 506 15.04 29.96 6.13
N LEU A 507 16.17 29.27 5.94
CA LEU A 507 16.16 27.93 5.31
C LEU A 507 15.42 26.89 6.15
N ASP A 508 15.58 26.89 7.49
CA ASP A 508 14.88 25.96 8.38
C ASP A 508 13.36 26.18 8.34
N LYS A 509 12.93 27.45 8.40
CA LYS A 509 11.52 27.80 8.27
C LYS A 509 10.94 27.40 6.91
N PHE A 510 11.71 27.60 5.86
CA PHE A 510 11.35 27.22 4.51
C PHE A 510 11.26 25.71 4.30
N MET A 511 12.08 24.91 4.96
CA MET A 511 12.05 23.44 4.90
C MET A 511 10.94 22.81 5.74
N LEU A 512 10.29 23.56 6.64
CA LEU A 512 9.17 23.12 7.47
C LEU A 512 7.81 23.31 6.77
N ASP A 513 7.73 24.30 5.87
CA ASP A 513 6.54 24.52 5.05
C ASP A 513 6.58 23.57 3.84
N ASP A 514 5.52 22.79 3.57
CA ASP A 514 5.39 21.77 2.49
C ASP A 514 5.88 22.27 1.11
N LEU A 515 7.11 21.98 0.77
CA LEU A 515 7.91 22.65 -0.26
C LEU A 515 8.20 21.90 -1.58
N PRO A 516 7.70 20.71 -1.86
CA PRO A 516 7.90 20.11 -3.19
C PRO A 516 7.36 20.96 -4.34
N ASP A 517 6.38 21.82 -4.08
CA ASP A 517 5.67 22.57 -5.11
C ASP A 517 6.36 23.85 -5.61
N LEU A 518 7.29 24.43 -4.85
CA LEU A 518 7.99 25.66 -5.27
C LEU A 518 9.01 25.43 -6.40
N PHE A 519 9.51 24.22 -6.58
CA PHE A 519 10.37 23.88 -7.71
C PHE A 519 9.63 23.82 -9.05
N TYR A 520 8.32 23.70 -9.03
CA TYR A 520 7.49 23.58 -10.22
C TYR A 520 6.56 24.78 -10.34
N LEU A 521 7.13 25.98 -10.47
CA LEU A 521 6.38 27.26 -10.60
C LEU A 521 5.39 27.28 -11.77
N GLU A 522 5.59 26.40 -12.75
CA GLU A 522 4.77 26.31 -13.96
C GLU A 522 3.72 25.17 -13.89
N LYS A 523 3.71 24.35 -12.83
CA LYS A 523 2.73 23.28 -12.64
C LYS A 523 1.59 23.73 -11.74
N GLY A 524 0.35 23.42 -12.15
CA GLY A 524 -0.87 23.75 -11.44
C GLY A 524 -1.77 24.70 -12.21
N THR A 525 -2.88 25.11 -11.60
CA THR A 525 -3.80 26.11 -12.16
C THR A 525 -3.14 27.49 -12.18
N GLU A 526 -3.66 28.42 -13.00
CA GLU A 526 -3.12 29.79 -13.07
C GLU A 526 -3.10 30.47 -11.69
N GLU A 527 -4.11 30.23 -10.86
CA GLU A 527 -4.19 30.77 -9.50
C GLU A 527 -3.11 30.19 -8.59
N GLU A 528 -2.86 28.88 -8.66
CA GLU A 528 -1.78 28.21 -7.91
C GLU A 528 -0.40 28.70 -8.37
N GLN A 529 -0.19 28.94 -9.65
CA GLN A 529 1.05 29.48 -10.18
C GLN A 529 1.30 30.92 -9.68
N VAL A 530 0.27 31.75 -9.59
CA VAL A 530 0.37 33.10 -9.04
C VAL A 530 0.76 33.06 -7.55
N ILE A 531 0.11 32.18 -6.77
CA ILE A 531 0.44 31.99 -5.34
C ILE A 531 1.88 31.47 -5.16
N LYS A 532 2.32 30.51 -5.96
CA LYS A 532 3.68 29.96 -5.93
C LYS A 532 4.72 31.05 -6.27
N ARG A 533 4.45 31.86 -7.28
CA ARG A 533 5.34 32.98 -7.67
C ARG A 533 5.40 34.06 -6.59
N SER A 534 4.28 34.40 -5.96
CA SER A 534 4.23 35.36 -4.85
C SER A 534 5.06 34.87 -3.66
N ARG A 535 4.89 33.62 -3.25
CA ARG A 535 5.68 32.99 -2.18
C ARG A 535 7.17 32.92 -2.50
N PHE A 536 7.52 32.66 -3.75
CA PHE A 536 8.93 32.69 -4.18
C PHE A 536 9.56 34.07 -4.09
N VAL A 537 8.82 35.11 -4.43
CA VAL A 537 9.29 36.51 -4.30
C VAL A 537 9.46 36.89 -2.83
N GLU A 538 8.50 36.56 -1.97
CA GLU A 538 8.58 36.76 -0.51
C GLU A 538 9.82 36.07 0.09
N LEU A 539 10.03 34.81 -0.28
CA LEU A 539 11.20 34.07 0.16
C LEU A 539 12.50 34.73 -0.27
N LYS A 540 12.59 35.22 -1.50
CA LYS A 540 13.76 35.91 -2.03
C LYS A 540 14.05 37.18 -1.23
N GLU A 541 13.03 37.93 -0.81
CA GLU A 541 13.17 39.10 0.03
C GLU A 541 13.63 38.76 1.47
N ASP A 542 13.07 37.70 2.07
CA ASP A 542 13.47 37.23 3.40
C ASP A 542 14.91 36.74 3.39
N VAL A 543 15.31 36.01 2.35
CA VAL A 543 16.68 35.59 2.11
C VAL A 543 17.62 36.77 2.03
N GLN A 544 17.25 37.81 1.29
CA GLN A 544 18.10 39.01 1.12
C GLN A 544 18.22 39.84 2.41
N ARG A 545 17.14 39.92 3.18
CA ARG A 545 17.12 40.53 4.52
C ARG A 545 18.02 39.75 5.52
N ALA A 546 17.90 38.44 5.56
CA ALA A 546 18.72 37.60 6.42
C ALA A 546 20.22 37.69 6.08
N PHE A 547 20.54 37.64 4.79
CA PHE A 547 21.92 37.83 4.31
C PHE A 547 22.52 39.17 4.69
N THR A 548 21.73 40.25 4.57
CA THR A 548 22.19 41.61 4.95
C THR A 548 22.49 41.70 6.44
N LYS A 549 21.69 41.03 7.29
CA LYS A 549 21.91 40.93 8.73
C LYS A 549 23.18 40.13 9.07
N ASP A 550 23.35 38.94 8.54
CA ASP A 550 24.53 38.12 8.77
C ASP A 550 25.83 38.83 8.32
N LYS A 551 25.76 39.61 7.23
CA LYS A 551 26.87 40.41 6.74
C LYS A 551 27.18 41.63 7.65
N ALA A 552 26.16 42.24 8.23
CA ALA A 552 26.31 43.40 9.13
C ALA A 552 26.88 42.99 10.50
N GLU A 553 26.49 41.84 11.03
CA GLU A 553 26.90 41.35 12.34
C GLU A 553 28.35 40.80 12.38
N ARG A 554 28.92 40.40 11.22
CA ARG A 554 30.29 39.84 11.15
C ARG A 554 31.13 40.36 9.97
N PRO A 555 31.54 41.65 9.96
CA PRO A 555 32.33 42.21 8.86
C PRO A 555 33.77 41.68 8.73
N SER A 556 34.33 40.99 9.74
CA SER A 556 35.76 40.68 9.78
C SER A 556 36.18 39.25 9.41
N ILE A 557 35.26 38.29 9.30
CA ILE A 557 35.61 36.87 9.05
C ILE A 557 35.82 36.60 7.56
N LEU A 558 35.16 37.32 6.69
CA LEU A 558 35.28 37.14 5.21
C LEU A 558 36.62 37.68 4.66
N SER A 559 37.29 38.60 5.37
CA SER A 559 38.57 39.18 4.92
C SER A 559 39.82 38.35 5.27
N HIS A 560 39.71 37.40 6.22
CA HIS A 560 40.85 36.55 6.64
C HIS A 560 40.98 35.23 5.89
N GLY A 561 39.91 34.74 5.28
CA GLY A 561 39.90 33.46 4.51
C GLY A 561 40.64 33.53 3.17
N VAL A 562 40.75 34.72 2.57
CA VAL A 562 41.36 34.91 1.24
C VAL A 562 42.86 35.19 1.30
N LYS A 563 43.40 35.68 2.44
CA LYS A 563 44.83 36.03 2.56
C LYS A 563 45.78 34.88 2.89
N ASN A 564 45.30 33.71 3.30
CA ASN A 564 46.20 32.61 3.69
C ASN A 564 46.50 31.59 2.59
N ARG A 565 45.92 31.73 1.38
CA ARG A 565 46.23 30.82 0.23
C ARG A 565 47.32 31.35 -0.72
N SER A 566 47.75 32.62 -0.60
CA SER A 566 48.76 33.20 -1.50
C SER A 566 50.20 33.20 -0.96
N ARG A 567 50.50 32.52 0.18
CA ARG A 567 51.84 32.46 0.77
C ARG A 567 52.47 31.09 0.83
N LYS A 568 52.04 30.13 0.04
CA LYS A 568 52.67 28.76 -0.04
C LYS A 568 53.11 28.32 -1.44
N TYR A 569 53.32 29.25 -2.36
CA TYR A 569 54.12 29.00 -3.57
C TYR A 569 54.97 30.23 -3.86
N SER A 570 56.13 30.25 -3.24
CA SER A 570 57.37 30.90 -3.66
C SER A 570 58.51 30.06 -3.14
#